data_828be241a215852deb98cad931727308
#
_entry.id   828be241a215852deb98cad931727308
#
_cell.length_a   1.000
_cell.length_b   1.000
_cell.length_c   1.000
_cell.angle_alpha   90.00
_cell.angle_beta   90.00
_cell.angle_gamma   90.00
#
_symmetry.space_group_name_H-M   'P 1'
#
loop_
_entity.id
_entity.type
_entity.pdbx_description
1 polymer ?
#
loop_
_entity_poly.entity_id
_entity_poly.type
_entity_poly.pdbx_seq_one_letter_code
_entity_poly.pdbx_strand_id
1 'polypeptide(L)' 'MNKVKSILSENIKKFRKHKKLSQDKLARAADLPYNTLVKIESGKSNNPTFETLLKLSDALGVSIDELAGRKKK' A
#
# COMPACT_ATOMS: atom_id res chain seq x y z
N MET A 1 -16.91 5.04 -9.42
CA MET A 1 -15.73 4.31 -8.95
C MET A 1 -14.70 5.27 -8.37
N ASN A 2 -14.07 4.86 -7.31
CA ASN A 2 -13.13 5.72 -6.61
C ASN A 2 -11.71 5.56 -7.19
N LYS A 3 -11.26 6.55 -7.94
CA LYS A 3 -9.95 6.47 -8.59
C LYS A 3 -8.79 6.46 -7.59
N VAL A 4 -8.94 7.18 -6.49
CA VAL A 4 -7.88 7.23 -5.48
C VAL A 4 -7.65 5.85 -4.89
N LYS A 5 -8.74 5.14 -4.59
CA LYS A 5 -8.63 3.80 -4.04
C LYS A 5 -7.96 2.84 -5.01
N SER A 6 -8.33 2.94 -6.29
CA SER A 6 -7.74 2.09 -7.31
C SER A 6 -6.25 2.41 -7.50
N ILE A 7 -5.91 3.69 -7.51
CA ILE A 7 -4.50 4.10 -7.63
C ILE A 7 -3.69 3.59 -6.45
N LEU A 8 -4.24 3.70 -5.25
CA LEU A 8 -3.55 3.24 -4.05
C LEU A 8 -3.24 1.74 -4.13
N SER A 9 -4.24 0.94 -4.51
CA SER A 9 -4.07 -0.51 -4.64
C SER A 9 -2.97 -0.85 -5.65
N GLU A 10 -3.02 -0.20 -6.80
CA GLU A 10 -2.05 -0.46 -7.85
C GLU A 10 -0.65 -0.06 -7.43
N ASN A 11 -0.52 1.09 -6.79
CA ASN A 11 0.79 1.56 -6.39
C ASN A 11 1.42 0.70 -5.31
N ILE A 12 0.62 0.26 -4.35
CA ILE A 12 1.15 -0.62 -3.30
C ILE A 12 1.68 -1.90 -3.93
N LYS A 13 0.91 -2.50 -4.84
CA LYS A 13 1.38 -3.71 -5.54
C LYS A 13 2.64 -3.43 -6.33
N LYS A 14 2.68 -2.32 -7.03
CA LYS A 14 3.81 -1.96 -7.86
C LYS A 14 5.08 -1.80 -7.03
N PHE A 15 5.01 -1.03 -5.95
CA PHE A 15 6.17 -0.83 -5.10
C PHE A 15 6.59 -2.12 -4.40
N ARG A 16 5.61 -2.94 -4.01
CA ARG A 16 5.93 -4.21 -3.38
C ARG A 16 6.71 -5.11 -4.34
N LYS A 17 6.22 -5.22 -5.57
CA LYS A 17 6.89 -6.06 -6.58
C LYS A 17 8.26 -5.51 -6.94
N HIS A 18 8.38 -4.20 -6.97
CA HIS A 18 9.66 -3.57 -7.25
C HIS A 18 10.69 -3.96 -6.19
N LYS A 19 10.26 -4.11 -4.96
CA LYS A 19 11.13 -4.55 -3.88
C LYS A 19 11.24 -6.07 -3.80
N LYS A 20 10.57 -6.78 -4.69
CA LYS A 20 10.60 -8.24 -4.74
C LYS A 20 10.10 -8.88 -3.46
N LEU A 21 9.07 -8.29 -2.88
CA LEU A 21 8.45 -8.80 -1.67
C LEU A 21 7.17 -9.55 -2.00
N SER A 22 6.94 -10.66 -1.30
CA SER A 22 5.63 -11.28 -1.34
C SER A 22 4.67 -10.47 -0.48
N GLN A 23 3.38 -10.73 -0.64
CA GLN A 23 2.39 -10.08 0.22
C GLN A 23 2.65 -10.39 1.69
N ASP A 24 3.00 -11.63 1.99
CA ASP A 24 3.28 -12.02 3.37
C ASP A 24 4.46 -11.24 3.92
N LYS A 25 5.52 -11.12 3.13
CA LYS A 25 6.70 -10.40 3.59
C LYS A 25 6.43 -8.92 3.79
N LEU A 26 5.66 -8.31 2.89
CA LEU A 26 5.33 -6.91 3.07
C LEU A 26 4.45 -6.72 4.30
N ALA A 27 3.47 -7.59 4.51
CA ALA A 27 2.61 -7.47 5.68
C ALA A 27 3.44 -7.54 6.96
N ARG A 28 4.40 -8.44 7.03
CA ARG A 28 5.26 -8.55 8.19
C ARG A 28 6.14 -7.32 8.36
N ALA A 29 6.73 -6.85 7.27
CA ALA A 29 7.58 -5.67 7.33
C ALA A 29 6.82 -4.44 7.76
N ALA A 30 5.56 -4.35 7.36
CA ALA A 30 4.71 -3.21 7.70
C ALA A 30 3.96 -3.41 9.02
N ASP A 31 4.14 -4.57 9.66
CA ASP A 31 3.44 -4.89 10.90
C ASP A 31 1.93 -4.80 10.71
N LEU A 32 1.45 -5.46 9.67
CA LEU A 32 0.02 -5.51 9.34
C LEU A 32 -0.43 -6.96 9.24
N PRO A 33 -1.70 -7.22 9.57
CA PRO A 33 -2.25 -8.55 9.29
C PRO A 33 -2.22 -8.83 7.79
N TYR A 34 -1.93 -10.06 7.43
CA TYR A 34 -1.87 -10.45 6.03
C TYR A 34 -3.17 -10.12 5.29
N ASN A 35 -4.31 -10.44 5.93
CA ASN A 35 -5.61 -10.18 5.30
C ASN A 35 -5.84 -8.71 5.03
N THR A 36 -5.33 -7.85 5.90
CA THR A 36 -5.47 -6.42 5.69
C THR A 36 -4.76 -6.00 4.41
N LEU A 37 -3.54 -6.47 4.22
CA LEU A 37 -2.80 -6.12 3.02
C LEU A 37 -3.46 -6.68 1.77
N VAL A 38 -3.93 -7.91 1.83
CA VAL A 38 -4.62 -8.52 0.70
C VAL A 38 -5.84 -7.70 0.29
N LYS A 39 -6.62 -7.25 1.27
CA LYS A 39 -7.79 -6.43 0.98
C LYS A 39 -7.41 -5.10 0.34
N ILE A 40 -6.35 -4.49 0.84
CA ILE A 40 -5.90 -3.21 0.28
C ILE A 40 -5.45 -3.40 -1.17
N GLU A 41 -4.65 -4.43 -1.42
CA GLU A 41 -4.13 -4.64 -2.78
C GLU A 41 -5.21 -5.04 -3.76
N SER A 42 -6.27 -5.68 -3.29
CA SER A 42 -7.38 -6.05 -4.16
C SER A 42 -8.35 -4.91 -4.43
N GLY A 43 -8.19 -3.80 -3.73
CA GLY A 43 -9.10 -2.68 -3.85
C GLY A 43 -10.38 -2.84 -3.07
N LYS A 44 -10.51 -3.91 -2.28
CA LYS A 44 -11.71 -4.13 -1.48
C LYS A 44 -11.74 -3.29 -0.22
N SER A 45 -10.58 -2.91 0.28
CA SER A 45 -10.54 -2.03 1.43
C SER A 45 -10.85 -0.62 0.98
N ASN A 46 -11.92 -0.06 1.52
CA ASN A 46 -12.35 1.26 1.10
C ASN A 46 -11.51 2.38 1.68
N ASN A 47 -10.96 2.15 2.85
CA ASN A 47 -10.51 3.28 3.62
C ASN A 47 -9.43 2.87 4.61
N PRO A 48 -8.24 2.54 4.11
CA PRO A 48 -7.14 2.21 5.02
C PRO A 48 -6.88 3.40 5.94
N THR A 49 -6.56 3.12 7.19
CA THR A 49 -6.29 4.18 8.13
C THR A 49 -4.97 4.86 7.79
N PHE A 50 -4.81 6.07 8.30
CA PHE A 50 -3.55 6.78 8.13
C PHE A 50 -2.39 5.98 8.71
N GLU A 51 -2.62 5.34 9.85
CA GLU A 51 -1.58 4.50 10.46
C GLU A 51 -1.16 3.37 9.53
N THR A 52 -2.13 2.73 8.88
CA THR A 52 -1.84 1.67 7.92
C THR A 52 -1.00 2.20 6.76
N LEU A 53 -1.34 3.39 6.27
CA LEU A 53 -0.59 3.99 5.18
C LEU A 53 0.83 4.34 5.60
N LEU A 54 1.01 4.84 6.82
CA LEU A 54 2.35 5.12 7.34
C LEU A 54 3.18 3.85 7.41
N LYS A 55 2.60 2.77 7.90
CA LYS A 55 3.30 1.51 8.00
C LYS A 55 3.73 1.01 6.62
N LEU A 56 2.86 1.12 5.64
CA LEU A 56 3.18 0.70 4.29
C LEU A 56 4.25 1.59 3.67
N SER A 57 4.15 2.90 3.85
CA SER A 57 5.15 3.80 3.29
C SER A 57 6.52 3.53 3.88
N ASP A 58 6.59 3.30 5.19
CA ASP A 58 7.86 2.98 5.83
C ASP A 58 8.44 1.66 5.31
N ALA A 59 7.59 0.64 5.21
CA ALA A 59 8.07 -0.67 4.77
C ALA A 59 8.52 -0.66 3.32
N LEU A 60 7.87 0.15 2.50
CA LEU A 60 8.21 0.23 1.08
C LEU A 60 9.26 1.29 0.77
N GLY A 61 9.57 2.16 1.74
CA GLY A 61 10.55 3.21 1.52
C GLY A 61 10.08 4.30 0.59
N VAL A 62 8.78 4.54 0.57
CA VAL A 62 8.18 5.59 -0.28
C VAL A 62 7.32 6.49 0.58
N SER A 63 6.97 7.65 0.05
CA SER A 63 6.11 8.58 0.78
C SER A 63 4.64 8.16 0.62
N ILE A 64 3.80 8.69 1.52
CA ILE A 64 2.37 8.48 1.39
C ILE A 64 1.86 9.12 0.10
N ASP A 65 2.41 10.28 -0.29
CA ASP A 65 2.05 10.91 -1.54
C ASP A 65 2.32 9.98 -2.72
N GLU A 66 3.46 9.29 -2.69
CA GLU A 66 3.77 8.34 -3.76
C GLU A 66 2.79 7.19 -3.78
N LEU A 67 2.39 6.70 -2.61
CA LEU A 67 1.39 5.64 -2.56
C LEU A 67 0.06 6.10 -3.14
N ALA A 68 -0.31 7.34 -2.87
CA ALA A 68 -1.56 7.90 -3.36
C ALA A 68 -1.50 8.32 -4.82
N GLY A 69 -0.33 8.24 -5.43
CA GLY A 69 -0.17 8.63 -6.82
C GLY A 69 -0.04 10.12 -7.03
N ARG A 70 0.24 10.86 -5.98
CA ARG A 70 0.46 12.30 -6.08
C ARG A 70 1.93 12.58 -6.22
N LYS A 71 2.27 13.35 -7.21
CA LYS A 71 3.66 13.67 -7.46
C LYS A 71 4.00 15.01 -6.87
N LYS A 72 5.17 15.07 -6.28
CA LYS A 72 5.67 16.35 -5.81
C LYS A 72 6.25 17.13 -6.98
N LYS A 73 6.10 18.39 -6.88
CA LYS A 73 6.71 19.27 -7.86
C LYS A 73 8.16 19.50 -7.57
#